data_985354fc1f27bafe0976ebb84f1c3c11
#
_entry.id   985354fc1f27bafe0976ebb84f1c3c11
#
_cell.length_a   1.000
_cell.length_b   1.000
_cell.length_c   1.000
_cell.angle_alpha   90.00
_cell.angle_beta   90.00
_cell.angle_gamma   90.00
#
_symmetry.space_group_name_H-M   'P 1'
#
loop_
_entity.id
_entity.type
_entity.pdbx_description
1 polymer ?
#
loop_
_entity_poly.entity_id
_entity_poly.type
_entity_poly.pdbx_seq_one_letter_code
_entity_poly.pdbx_strand_id
1 'polypeptide(L)'
;MREPVMPAGGGHVGLAEPSRWVAGWARLAPAGGAVLDVAAGGGRHAHWFASRGHPVVALERDPAALAALRAIPGVDARDADLEGAPWPLPAGAQFAAVVVTNYLHRPLWPHLLDALAPGGVLIYETFAQGNETVGKPSNPAFLLAPGELLEAVRGRLRVVAYQDGFIAAPRAAFIQRICAVRDEAAAGSEAGIPRFELPG
;
A
#
# COMPACT_ATOMS: atom_id res chain seq x y z
N MET A 1 -22.24 33.00 -41.69
CA MET A 1 -22.84 32.14 -40.61
C MET A 1 -21.76 31.20 -40.16
N ARG A 2 -21.12 31.46 -38.99
CA ARG A 2 -20.07 30.61 -38.42
C ARG A 2 -20.74 29.77 -37.33
N GLU A 3 -20.63 28.45 -37.45
CA GLU A 3 -21.10 27.53 -36.39
C GLU A 3 -20.28 27.68 -35.12
N PRO A 4 -20.88 27.55 -33.92
CA PRO A 4 -20.16 27.62 -32.67
C PRO A 4 -19.37 26.32 -32.42
N VAL A 5 -18.06 26.46 -32.23
CA VAL A 5 -17.17 25.39 -31.76
C VAL A 5 -17.58 25.03 -30.33
N MET A 6 -18.08 23.80 -30.14
CA MET A 6 -18.34 23.22 -28.84
C MET A 6 -17.00 23.02 -28.10
N PRO A 7 -16.89 23.40 -26.81
CA PRO A 7 -15.71 23.12 -26.04
C PRO A 7 -15.55 21.59 -25.85
N ALA A 8 -14.36 21.09 -26.15
CA ALA A 8 -13.97 19.72 -25.88
C ALA A 8 -14.18 19.43 -24.38
N GLY A 9 -15.02 18.44 -24.10
CA GLY A 9 -15.28 17.97 -22.77
C GLY A 9 -13.95 17.55 -22.11
N GLY A 10 -13.60 18.19 -21.02
CA GLY A 10 -12.52 17.77 -20.13
C GLY A 10 -12.86 16.39 -19.60
N GLY A 11 -12.25 15.35 -20.18
CA GLY A 11 -12.32 14.02 -19.61
C GLY A 11 -11.71 14.06 -18.23
N HIS A 12 -12.52 13.83 -17.19
CA HIS A 12 -11.99 13.46 -15.89
C HIS A 12 -11.18 12.18 -16.12
N VAL A 13 -9.85 12.27 -16.05
CA VAL A 13 -8.99 11.10 -15.91
C VAL A 13 -9.32 10.56 -14.52
N GLY A 14 -10.26 9.63 -14.46
CA GLY A 14 -10.63 8.97 -13.20
C GLY A 14 -9.38 8.30 -12.62
N LEU A 15 -9.19 8.42 -11.30
CA LEU A 15 -8.15 7.68 -10.61
C LEU A 15 -8.28 6.19 -10.94
N ALA A 16 -7.15 5.52 -11.19
CA ALA A 16 -7.15 4.09 -11.44
C ALA A 16 -7.74 3.32 -10.25
N GLU A 17 -8.41 2.20 -10.52
CA GLU A 17 -8.96 1.34 -9.48
C GLU A 17 -7.88 0.85 -8.51
N PRO A 18 -8.18 0.71 -7.22
CA PRO A 18 -7.26 0.14 -6.26
C PRO A 18 -6.94 -1.31 -6.62
N SER A 19 -5.79 -1.80 -6.15
CA SER A 19 -5.47 -3.23 -6.22
C SER A 19 -6.60 -4.04 -5.54
N ARG A 20 -7.00 -5.13 -6.18
CA ARG A 20 -7.99 -6.07 -5.59
C ARG A 20 -7.51 -6.64 -4.27
N TRP A 21 -6.19 -6.83 -4.13
CA TRP A 21 -5.58 -7.28 -2.89
C TRP A 21 -5.76 -6.23 -1.80
N VAL A 22 -5.41 -4.98 -2.08
CA VAL A 22 -5.60 -3.88 -1.12
C VAL A 22 -7.07 -3.72 -0.75
N ALA A 23 -7.97 -3.64 -1.73
CA ALA A 23 -9.41 -3.48 -1.48
C ALA A 23 -10.01 -4.63 -0.67
N GLY A 24 -9.58 -5.87 -0.92
CA GLY A 24 -10.05 -7.07 -0.23
C GLY A 24 -9.65 -7.13 1.24
N TRP A 25 -8.45 -6.63 1.58
CA TRP A 25 -7.91 -6.71 2.94
C TRP A 25 -8.04 -5.42 3.74
N ALA A 26 -8.36 -4.30 3.11
CA ALA A 26 -8.48 -3.00 3.78
C ALA A 26 -9.52 -2.98 4.92
N ARG A 27 -10.51 -3.89 4.91
CA ARG A 27 -11.48 -4.05 5.99
C ARG A 27 -10.86 -4.43 7.34
N LEU A 28 -9.60 -4.92 7.34
CA LEU A 28 -8.86 -5.21 8.56
C LEU A 28 -8.24 -3.96 9.19
N ALA A 29 -8.19 -2.84 8.47
CA ALA A 29 -7.80 -1.57 9.07
C ALA A 29 -8.87 -1.12 10.08
N PRO A 30 -8.52 -0.83 11.33
CA PRO A 30 -9.44 -0.25 12.31
C PRO A 30 -10.18 0.97 11.73
N ALA A 31 -11.50 1.01 11.89
CA ALA A 31 -12.36 2.02 11.30
C ALA A 31 -11.94 3.45 11.70
N GLY A 32 -11.84 4.36 10.74
CA GLY A 32 -11.42 5.75 10.96
C GLY A 32 -9.95 5.93 11.35
N GLY A 33 -9.18 4.84 11.50
CA GLY A 33 -7.76 4.92 11.79
C GLY A 33 -6.94 5.44 10.61
N ALA A 34 -5.84 6.14 10.89
CA ALA A 34 -4.97 6.71 9.86
C ALA A 34 -4.30 5.61 9.02
N VAL A 35 -4.15 5.86 7.73
CA VAL A 35 -3.51 4.95 6.76
C VAL A 35 -2.25 5.60 6.22
N LEU A 36 -1.17 4.83 6.10
CA LEU A 36 0.07 5.22 5.44
C LEU A 36 0.14 4.53 4.06
N ASP A 37 0.15 5.32 2.99
CA ASP A 37 0.37 4.87 1.61
C ASP A 37 1.80 5.20 1.20
N VAL A 38 2.62 4.17 1.01
CA VAL A 38 4.08 4.31 0.79
C VAL A 38 4.39 4.16 -0.70
N ALA A 39 5.12 5.13 -1.26
CA ALA A 39 5.34 5.28 -2.70
C ALA A 39 3.99 5.31 -3.44
N ALA A 40 3.12 6.25 -3.03
CA ALA A 40 1.69 6.26 -3.34
C ALA A 40 1.37 6.48 -4.82
N GLY A 41 2.35 6.93 -5.64
CA GLY A 41 2.14 7.23 -7.04
C GLY A 41 0.99 8.21 -7.25
N GLY A 42 0.14 7.97 -8.24
CA GLY A 42 -1.02 8.82 -8.53
C GLY A 42 -2.16 8.77 -7.49
N GLY A 43 -1.99 8.07 -6.36
CA GLY A 43 -2.90 8.15 -5.22
C GLY A 43 -4.15 7.27 -5.30
N ARG A 44 -4.18 6.22 -6.13
CA ARG A 44 -5.35 5.34 -6.26
C ARG A 44 -5.78 4.70 -4.93
N HIS A 45 -4.82 4.28 -4.10
CA HIS A 45 -5.11 3.69 -2.79
C HIS A 45 -5.40 4.78 -1.75
N ALA A 46 -4.63 5.88 -1.77
CA ALA A 46 -4.89 7.03 -0.91
C ALA A 46 -6.32 7.56 -1.07
N HIS A 47 -6.77 7.77 -2.32
CA HIS A 47 -8.15 8.16 -2.60
C HIS A 47 -9.17 7.14 -2.11
N TRP A 48 -8.88 5.84 -2.34
CA TRP A 48 -9.80 4.77 -1.98
C TRP A 48 -10.01 4.69 -0.46
N PHE A 49 -8.95 4.83 0.35
CA PHE A 49 -9.05 4.87 1.81
C PHE A 49 -9.69 6.16 2.31
N ALA A 50 -9.29 7.33 1.76
CA ALA A 50 -9.87 8.61 2.14
C ALA A 50 -11.39 8.66 1.90
N SER A 51 -11.87 8.13 0.76
CA SER A 51 -13.30 8.03 0.45
C SER A 51 -14.09 7.13 1.41
N ARG A 52 -13.40 6.35 2.24
CA ARG A 52 -13.97 5.46 3.27
C ARG A 52 -13.79 5.98 4.69
N GLY A 53 -13.38 7.26 4.83
CA GLY A 53 -13.28 7.93 6.11
C GLY A 53 -11.98 7.68 6.87
N HIS A 54 -10.95 7.15 6.20
CA HIS A 54 -9.61 7.06 6.78
C HIS A 54 -8.80 8.31 6.47
N PRO A 55 -8.22 9.02 7.45
CA PRO A 55 -7.16 9.98 7.20
C PRO A 55 -5.97 9.26 6.54
N VAL A 56 -5.40 9.81 5.47
CA VAL A 56 -4.29 9.17 4.76
C VAL A 56 -3.06 10.05 4.76
N VAL A 57 -1.92 9.49 5.13
CA VAL A 57 -0.60 10.05 4.86
C VAL A 57 -0.04 9.32 3.64
N ALA A 58 0.27 10.06 2.59
CA ALA A 58 0.83 9.51 1.35
C ALA A 58 2.26 9.99 1.15
N LEU A 59 3.21 9.07 1.05
CA LEU A 59 4.62 9.36 0.79
C LEU A 59 4.92 9.16 -0.69
N GLU A 60 5.43 10.18 -1.35
CA GLU A 60 5.76 10.14 -2.77
C GLU A 60 6.86 11.16 -3.08
N ARG A 61 7.69 10.92 -4.11
CA ARG A 61 8.74 11.85 -4.54
C ARG A 61 8.48 12.51 -5.90
N ASP A 62 7.65 11.91 -6.73
CA ASP A 62 7.32 12.48 -8.05
C ASP A 62 6.45 13.72 -7.92
N PRO A 63 6.88 14.88 -8.46
CA PRO A 63 6.14 16.13 -8.29
C PRO A 63 4.73 16.10 -8.92
N ALA A 64 4.54 15.39 -10.03
CA ALA A 64 3.24 15.31 -10.70
C ALA A 64 2.27 14.44 -9.88
N ALA A 65 2.75 13.31 -9.35
CA ALA A 65 1.99 12.46 -8.45
C ALA A 65 1.64 13.19 -7.15
N LEU A 66 2.58 13.94 -6.55
CA LEU A 66 2.33 14.77 -5.37
C LEU A 66 1.25 15.84 -5.62
N ALA A 67 1.26 16.49 -6.79
CA ALA A 67 0.22 17.45 -7.14
C ALA A 67 -1.17 16.79 -7.21
N ALA A 68 -1.26 15.59 -7.77
CA ALA A 68 -2.48 14.80 -7.81
C ALA A 68 -2.95 14.38 -6.40
N LEU A 69 -2.04 13.88 -5.56
CA LEU A 69 -2.32 13.47 -4.18
C LEU A 69 -2.85 14.64 -3.33
N ARG A 70 -2.25 15.83 -3.45
CA ARG A 70 -2.67 17.04 -2.73
C ARG A 70 -4.08 17.52 -3.07
N ALA A 71 -4.60 17.12 -4.24
CA ALA A 71 -5.96 17.42 -4.65
C ALA A 71 -7.01 16.47 -4.06
N ILE A 72 -6.60 15.40 -3.37
CA ILE A 72 -7.51 14.41 -2.81
C ILE A 72 -7.90 14.84 -1.38
N PRO A 73 -9.19 15.10 -1.09
CA PRO A 73 -9.62 15.42 0.27
C PRO A 73 -9.28 14.30 1.25
N GLY A 74 -8.76 14.66 2.43
CA GLY A 74 -8.40 13.70 3.47
C GLY A 74 -7.02 13.04 3.30
N VAL A 75 -6.23 13.47 2.30
CA VAL A 75 -4.87 13.00 2.05
C VAL A 75 -3.84 14.06 2.42
N ASP A 76 -2.93 13.72 3.32
CA ASP A 76 -1.71 14.48 3.64
C ASP A 76 -0.58 13.94 2.76
N ALA A 77 -0.35 14.59 1.62
CA ALA A 77 0.68 14.20 0.66
C ALA A 77 2.03 14.82 1.03
N ARG A 78 3.01 13.98 1.31
CA ARG A 78 4.36 14.37 1.73
C ARG A 78 5.38 14.04 0.67
N ASP A 79 6.20 15.03 0.31
CA ASP A 79 7.37 14.82 -0.53
C ASP A 79 8.42 14.04 0.26
N ALA A 80 8.77 12.84 -0.23
CA ALA A 80 9.65 11.93 0.45
C ALA A 80 10.47 11.08 -0.52
N ASP A 81 11.79 11.28 -0.50
CA ASP A 81 12.73 10.35 -1.14
C ASP A 81 13.03 9.21 -0.17
N LEU A 82 12.34 8.09 -0.36
CA LEU A 82 12.42 6.92 0.51
C LEU A 82 13.72 6.11 0.33
N GLU A 83 14.52 6.42 -0.69
CA GLU A 83 15.76 5.69 -1.00
C GLU A 83 17.02 6.51 -0.67
N GLY A 84 16.95 7.84 -0.81
CA GLY A 84 18.10 8.74 -0.64
C GLY A 84 18.08 9.59 0.61
N ALA A 85 16.97 9.61 1.37
CA ALA A 85 16.81 10.44 2.57
C ALA A 85 16.42 9.59 3.80
N PRO A 86 16.57 10.14 5.01
CA PRO A 86 16.06 9.49 6.23
C PRO A 86 14.54 9.27 6.17
N TRP A 87 14.06 8.29 6.95
CA TRP A 87 12.62 8.04 7.10
C TRP A 87 11.85 9.31 7.47
N PRO A 88 10.81 9.69 6.67
CA PRO A 88 10.23 11.03 6.75
C PRO A 88 9.19 11.24 7.87
N LEU A 89 8.84 10.17 8.59
CA LEU A 89 7.85 10.25 9.65
C LEU A 89 8.51 10.35 11.03
N PRO A 90 7.89 11.07 11.99
CA PRO A 90 8.41 11.15 13.34
C PRO A 90 8.43 9.78 14.00
N ALA A 91 9.36 9.59 14.92
CA ALA A 91 9.41 8.39 15.75
C ALA A 91 8.09 8.21 16.52
N GLY A 92 7.57 6.99 16.52
CA GLY A 92 6.30 6.68 17.20
C GLY A 92 5.05 7.02 16.39
N ALA A 93 5.15 7.54 15.16
CA ALA A 93 4.01 7.63 14.25
C ALA A 93 3.43 6.23 13.99
N GLN A 94 2.12 6.07 14.23
CA GLN A 94 1.45 4.78 14.11
C GLN A 94 0.19 4.89 13.25
N PHE A 95 -0.05 3.84 12.46
CA PHE A 95 -1.13 3.78 11.48
C PHE A 95 -1.96 2.51 11.64
N ALA A 96 -3.25 2.64 11.40
CA ALA A 96 -4.19 1.52 11.33
C ALA A 96 -3.93 0.59 10.13
N ALA A 97 -3.37 1.14 9.06
CA ALA A 97 -2.88 0.36 7.93
C ALA A 97 -1.61 0.99 7.34
N VAL A 98 -0.70 0.13 6.88
CA VAL A 98 0.43 0.50 6.03
C VAL A 98 0.25 -0.22 4.70
N VAL A 99 0.19 0.55 3.62
CA VAL A 99 -0.05 0.03 2.25
C VAL A 99 1.18 0.29 1.40
N VAL A 100 1.65 -0.74 0.71
CA VAL A 100 2.77 -0.66 -0.24
C VAL A 100 2.42 -1.44 -1.48
N THR A 101 2.45 -0.80 -2.65
CA THR A 101 2.18 -1.51 -3.91
C THR A 101 3.19 -1.15 -4.99
N ASN A 102 3.65 -2.15 -5.74
CA ASN A 102 4.60 -1.98 -6.87
C ASN A 102 5.89 -1.26 -6.48
N TYR A 103 6.31 -1.37 -5.24
CA TYR A 103 7.50 -0.73 -4.71
C TYR A 103 8.27 -1.69 -3.82
N LEU A 104 9.59 -1.69 -3.89
CA LEU A 104 10.47 -2.49 -3.05
C LEU A 104 11.74 -1.72 -2.71
N HIS A 105 11.89 -1.38 -1.44
CA HIS A 105 13.14 -0.88 -0.88
C HIS A 105 13.35 -1.53 0.48
N ARG A 106 14.21 -2.54 0.53
CA ARG A 106 14.41 -3.41 1.69
C ARG A 106 14.81 -2.69 2.98
N PRO A 107 15.63 -1.62 2.95
CA PRO A 107 15.94 -0.86 4.15
C PRO A 107 14.73 -0.26 4.88
N LEU A 108 13.56 -0.16 4.23
CA LEU A 108 12.34 0.35 4.87
C LEU A 108 11.61 -0.67 5.74
N TRP A 109 11.91 -1.97 5.66
CA TRP A 109 11.18 -2.99 6.43
C TRP A 109 11.01 -2.65 7.91
N PRO A 110 12.06 -2.27 8.68
CA PRO A 110 11.89 -1.92 10.08
C PRO A 110 10.90 -0.77 10.28
N HIS A 111 11.01 0.28 9.46
CA HIS A 111 10.16 1.47 9.56
C HIS A 111 8.70 1.16 9.25
N LEU A 112 8.43 0.34 8.22
CA LEU A 112 7.07 -0.07 7.86
C LEU A 112 6.41 -0.86 8.99
N LEU A 113 7.16 -1.78 9.60
CA LEU A 113 6.64 -2.61 10.70
C LEU A 113 6.45 -1.80 11.98
N ASP A 114 7.36 -0.86 12.29
CA ASP A 114 7.27 0.00 13.47
C ASP A 114 6.14 1.03 13.34
N ALA A 115 5.80 1.43 12.11
CA ALA A 115 4.71 2.35 11.82
C ALA A 115 3.29 1.75 11.99
N LEU A 116 3.16 0.45 12.20
CA LEU A 116 1.86 -0.17 12.47
C LEU A 116 1.44 0.07 13.92
N ALA A 117 0.22 0.53 14.15
CA ALA A 117 -0.40 0.53 15.47
C ALA A 117 -0.68 -0.92 15.92
N PRO A 118 -0.84 -1.19 17.24
CA PRO A 118 -1.44 -2.43 17.70
C PRO A 118 -2.79 -2.66 17.01
N GLY A 119 -3.04 -3.87 16.49
CA GLY A 119 -4.19 -4.18 15.65
C GLY A 119 -4.11 -3.66 14.21
N GLY A 120 -3.07 -2.91 13.87
CA GLY A 120 -2.87 -2.37 12.52
C GLY A 120 -2.46 -3.44 11.50
N VAL A 121 -2.78 -3.20 10.23
CA VAL A 121 -2.57 -4.15 9.12
C VAL A 121 -1.52 -3.66 8.12
N LEU A 122 -0.58 -4.52 7.76
CA LEU A 122 0.30 -4.37 6.60
C LEU A 122 -0.37 -5.01 5.39
N ILE A 123 -0.54 -4.25 4.32
CA ILE A 123 -1.02 -4.73 3.02
C ILE A 123 0.06 -4.43 2.00
N TYR A 124 0.81 -5.44 1.61
CA TYR A 124 1.94 -5.28 0.70
C TYR A 124 1.76 -6.16 -0.54
N GLU A 125 2.01 -5.60 -1.72
CA GLU A 125 1.96 -6.30 -3.01
C GLU A 125 3.03 -5.72 -3.94
N THR A 126 3.98 -6.55 -4.41
CA THR A 126 4.95 -6.11 -5.40
C THR A 126 5.48 -7.26 -6.24
N PHE A 127 6.37 -6.94 -7.18
CA PHE A 127 6.93 -7.88 -8.13
C PHE A 127 7.91 -8.85 -7.48
N ALA A 128 7.94 -10.08 -8.00
CA ALA A 128 8.81 -11.17 -7.54
C ALA A 128 9.71 -11.68 -8.68
N GLN A 129 10.71 -12.46 -8.31
CA GLN A 129 11.58 -13.14 -9.26
C GLN A 129 10.76 -13.95 -10.27
N GLY A 130 11.20 -13.92 -11.53
CA GLY A 130 10.43 -14.40 -12.67
C GLY A 130 9.78 -13.26 -13.47
N ASN A 131 9.51 -12.08 -12.85
CA ASN A 131 8.89 -10.96 -13.54
C ASN A 131 9.76 -10.41 -14.68
N GLU A 132 11.08 -10.54 -14.59
CA GLU A 132 12.02 -10.17 -15.65
C GLU A 132 11.79 -10.93 -16.98
N THR A 133 11.09 -12.07 -16.93
CA THR A 133 10.77 -12.86 -18.12
C THR A 133 9.52 -12.39 -18.85
N VAL A 134 8.68 -11.60 -18.19
CA VAL A 134 7.37 -11.17 -18.71
C VAL A 134 7.22 -9.64 -18.80
N GLY A 135 8.11 -8.89 -18.15
CA GLY A 135 7.99 -7.42 -18.21
C GLY A 135 8.92 -6.67 -17.27
N LYS A 136 8.46 -5.48 -16.91
CA LYS A 136 9.17 -4.61 -15.98
C LYS A 136 8.43 -4.55 -14.64
N PRO A 137 9.17 -4.36 -13.51
CA PRO A 137 10.62 -4.26 -13.39
C PRO A 137 11.32 -5.58 -13.73
N SER A 138 12.55 -5.48 -14.26
CA SER A 138 13.40 -6.62 -14.61
C SER A 138 14.72 -6.62 -13.83
N ASN A 139 15.04 -5.55 -13.11
CA ASN A 139 16.20 -5.49 -12.24
C ASN A 139 15.93 -6.34 -10.98
N PRO A 140 16.78 -7.35 -10.67
CA PRO A 140 16.63 -8.22 -9.50
C PRO A 140 16.53 -7.47 -8.17
N ALA A 141 17.13 -6.27 -8.05
CA ALA A 141 17.04 -5.44 -6.85
C ALA A 141 15.59 -5.03 -6.51
N PHE A 142 14.70 -4.99 -7.51
CA PHE A 142 13.28 -4.65 -7.37
C PHE A 142 12.35 -5.87 -7.39
N LEU A 143 12.91 -7.07 -7.32
CA LEU A 143 12.15 -8.32 -7.33
C LEU A 143 12.34 -9.06 -6.00
N LEU A 144 11.23 -9.47 -5.41
CA LEU A 144 11.25 -10.28 -4.19
C LEU A 144 11.76 -11.69 -4.49
N ALA A 145 12.63 -12.22 -3.65
CA ALA A 145 12.95 -13.63 -3.65
C ALA A 145 11.77 -14.47 -3.15
N PRO A 146 11.68 -15.78 -3.52
CA PRO A 146 10.61 -16.65 -3.03
C PRO A 146 10.47 -16.59 -1.50
N GLY A 147 9.26 -16.30 -1.01
CA GLY A 147 8.96 -16.23 0.43
C GLY A 147 9.47 -14.98 1.15
N GLU A 148 10.08 -14.02 0.48
CA GLU A 148 10.73 -12.88 1.13
C GLU A 148 9.78 -12.04 1.99
N LEU A 149 8.52 -11.86 1.57
CA LEU A 149 7.54 -11.14 2.40
C LEU A 149 7.22 -11.87 3.71
N LEU A 150 7.23 -13.21 3.71
CA LEU A 150 7.04 -13.99 4.94
C LEU A 150 8.21 -13.79 5.91
N GLU A 151 9.44 -13.77 5.39
CA GLU A 151 10.64 -13.53 6.20
C GLU A 151 10.65 -12.10 6.76
N ALA A 152 10.26 -11.11 5.95
CA ALA A 152 10.23 -9.70 6.37
C ALA A 152 9.32 -9.44 7.58
N VAL A 153 8.23 -10.19 7.73
CA VAL A 153 7.28 -10.01 8.84
C VAL A 153 7.45 -11.03 9.98
N ARG A 154 8.37 -11.99 9.82
CA ARG A 154 8.59 -13.10 10.78
C ARG A 154 8.79 -12.59 12.21
N GLY A 155 8.03 -13.14 13.15
CA GLY A 155 8.11 -12.79 14.57
C GLY A 155 7.65 -11.38 14.93
N ARG A 156 7.19 -10.60 13.95
CA ARG A 156 6.71 -9.23 14.14
C ARG A 156 5.21 -9.09 13.91
N LEU A 157 4.68 -9.76 12.89
CA LEU A 157 3.29 -9.68 12.49
C LEU A 157 2.70 -11.10 12.36
N ARG A 158 1.39 -11.20 12.58
CA ARG A 158 0.58 -12.39 12.26
C ARG A 158 0.20 -12.34 10.79
N VAL A 159 0.63 -13.31 10.00
CA VAL A 159 0.22 -13.46 8.61
C VAL A 159 -1.22 -13.94 8.53
N VAL A 160 -2.08 -13.17 7.88
CA VAL A 160 -3.49 -13.50 7.62
C VAL A 160 -3.66 -14.12 6.25
N ALA A 161 -2.95 -13.57 5.24
CA ALA A 161 -2.94 -14.10 3.88
C ALA A 161 -1.60 -13.83 3.20
N TYR A 162 -1.21 -14.75 2.34
CA TYR A 162 -0.01 -14.65 1.53
C TYR A 162 -0.22 -15.33 0.17
N GLN A 163 0.32 -14.74 -0.87
CA GLN A 163 0.37 -15.34 -2.20
C GLN A 163 1.73 -15.03 -2.85
N ASP A 164 2.26 -16.03 -3.54
CA ASP A 164 3.47 -15.96 -4.34
C ASP A 164 3.22 -16.70 -5.66
N GLY A 165 3.35 -16.02 -6.79
CA GLY A 165 3.10 -16.65 -8.07
C GLY A 165 2.84 -15.69 -9.22
N PHE A 166 2.35 -16.29 -10.30
CA PHE A 166 2.08 -15.61 -11.57
C PHE A 166 0.61 -15.18 -11.67
N ILE A 167 0.37 -13.95 -12.11
CA ILE A 167 -0.93 -13.45 -12.52
C ILE A 167 -0.92 -13.15 -14.03
N ALA A 168 -1.98 -13.56 -14.76
CA ALA A 168 -2.10 -13.29 -16.18
C ALA A 168 -2.79 -11.95 -16.47
N ALA A 169 -3.67 -11.51 -15.58
CA ALA A 169 -4.49 -10.30 -15.77
C ALA A 169 -4.49 -9.43 -14.50
N PRO A 170 -4.67 -8.10 -14.64
CA PRO A 170 -4.86 -7.32 -15.88
C PRO A 170 -3.59 -7.20 -16.74
N ARG A 171 -2.42 -7.48 -16.16
CA ARG A 171 -1.12 -7.54 -16.82
C ARG A 171 -0.35 -8.72 -16.27
N ALA A 172 0.29 -9.49 -17.16
CA ALA A 172 1.13 -10.61 -16.78
C ALA A 172 2.25 -10.16 -15.84
N ALA A 173 2.37 -10.79 -14.68
CA ALA A 173 3.40 -10.48 -13.71
C ALA A 173 3.63 -11.63 -12.72
N PHE A 174 4.89 -11.78 -12.27
CA PHE A 174 5.19 -12.55 -11.07
C PHE A 174 5.15 -11.58 -9.87
N ILE A 175 4.38 -11.94 -8.85
CA ILE A 175 4.14 -11.10 -7.69
C ILE A 175 4.20 -11.90 -6.39
N GLN A 176 4.60 -11.23 -5.31
CA GLN A 176 4.26 -11.65 -3.96
C GLN A 176 3.34 -10.62 -3.32
N ARG A 177 2.44 -11.09 -2.47
CA ARG A 177 1.57 -10.22 -1.69
C ARG A 177 1.24 -10.82 -0.34
N ILE A 178 1.17 -9.95 0.66
CA ILE A 178 0.91 -10.32 2.05
C ILE A 178 -0.10 -9.36 2.68
N CYS A 179 -0.94 -9.94 3.52
CA CYS A 179 -1.74 -9.23 4.50
C CYS A 179 -1.33 -9.77 5.88
N ALA A 180 -0.79 -8.91 6.73
CA ALA A 180 -0.33 -9.30 8.04
C ALA A 180 -0.72 -8.25 9.08
N VAL A 181 -1.10 -8.67 10.28
CA VAL A 181 -1.61 -7.81 11.35
C VAL A 181 -0.61 -7.77 12.50
N ARG A 182 -0.39 -6.58 13.06
CA ARG A 182 0.31 -6.43 14.32
C ARG A 182 -0.63 -6.83 15.44
N ASP A 183 -0.34 -7.94 16.12
CA ASP A 183 -1.17 -8.37 17.26
C ASP A 183 -1.28 -7.22 18.27
N GLU A 184 -2.44 -7.07 18.89
CA GLU A 184 -2.59 -6.20 20.05
C GLU A 184 -1.66 -6.71 21.15
N ALA A 185 -0.88 -5.81 21.75
CA ALA A 185 0.00 -6.21 22.84
C ALA A 185 -0.85 -6.91 23.91
N ALA A 186 -0.49 -8.13 24.24
CA ALA A 186 -1.14 -8.91 25.30
C ALA A 186 -0.82 -8.28 26.66
N ALA A 187 -1.42 -7.14 26.96
CA ALA A 187 -1.49 -6.58 28.30
C ALA A 187 -2.66 -7.28 29.02
N GLY A 188 -2.45 -8.54 29.45
CA GLY A 188 -3.30 -9.17 30.45
C GLY A 188 -4.79 -9.34 30.12
N SER A 189 -5.20 -9.29 28.86
CA SER A 189 -6.60 -9.46 28.50
C SER A 189 -6.87 -10.90 28.08
N GLU A 190 -7.94 -11.48 28.62
CA GLU A 190 -8.63 -12.68 28.12
C GLU A 190 -9.22 -12.46 26.71
N ALA A 191 -8.62 -11.58 25.90
CA ALA A 191 -9.01 -11.35 24.53
C ALA A 191 -8.83 -12.66 23.76
N GLY A 192 -9.94 -13.23 23.33
CA GLY A 192 -9.94 -14.47 22.56
C GLY A 192 -9.08 -14.35 21.30
N ILE A 193 -8.74 -15.48 20.69
CA ILE A 193 -7.97 -15.54 19.45
C ILE A 193 -8.65 -14.66 18.40
N PRO A 194 -7.92 -13.65 17.81
CA PRO A 194 -8.50 -12.79 16.80
C PRO A 194 -9.04 -13.59 15.60
N ARG A 195 -10.25 -13.26 15.16
CA ARG A 195 -10.89 -13.90 14.01
C ARG A 195 -10.76 -12.98 12.79
N PHE A 196 -10.04 -13.43 11.79
CA PHE A 196 -9.90 -12.72 10.52
C PHE A 196 -10.74 -13.44 9.46
N GLU A 197 -11.82 -12.81 9.02
CA GLU A 197 -12.61 -13.35 7.91
C GLU A 197 -11.79 -13.31 6.64
N LEU A 198 -11.74 -14.42 5.90
CA LEU A 198 -11.08 -14.47 4.60
C LEU A 198 -12.06 -13.98 3.52
N PRO A 199 -11.58 -13.26 2.47
CA PRO A 199 -12.40 -12.97 1.31
C PRO A 199 -12.83 -14.27 0.65
N GLY A 200 -14.12 -14.41 0.34
CA GLY A 200 -14.66 -15.53 -0.41
C GLY A 200 -14.25 -15.50 -1.89
#